data_b782f33df26b85760970b2106c64445f
#
_entry.id   b782f33df26b85760970b2106c64445f
#
_cell.length_a   1.000
_cell.length_b   1.000
_cell.length_c   1.000
_cell.angle_alpha   90.00
_cell.angle_beta   90.00
_cell.angle_gamma   90.00
#
_symmetry.space_group_name_H-M   'P 1'
#
loop_
_entity.id
_entity.type
_entity.pdbx_description
1 polymer ?
#
loop_
_entity_poly.entity_id
_entity_poly.type
_entity_poly.pdbx_seq_one_letter_code
_entity_poly.pdbx_strand_id
1 'polypeptide(L)'
;MPKEYFESFDSSASGGGIDKSVISAIEKVIISLKSLGFEFKEINLPHTKYALSCYYIIMTAEVSANLARFDGIRYSRIQDSKLGIQNLKDVYFKQRSRGFGEEAKRRIILGNFVLSSGYYDAYYSKAQKLRRLIKQDFDEAFKEVDIILTPVSPTPAFKIGEKINDPLSMYLSDIFTIPVNLAGLPAISIPIKKTNGLPVGFQLIGKPFREADILGLAQYYEKNI
;
A
#
# COMPACT_ATOMS: atom_id res chain seq x y z
N MET A 1 -9.41 -0.02 -16.37
CA MET A 1 -9.76 -0.12 -14.94
C MET A 1 -9.87 -1.58 -14.52
N PRO A 2 -9.30 -2.02 -13.38
CA PRO A 2 -9.44 -3.39 -12.89
C PRO A 2 -10.88 -3.69 -12.46
N LYS A 3 -11.48 -4.76 -13.02
CA LYS A 3 -12.84 -5.21 -12.65
C LYS A 3 -12.90 -5.63 -11.19
N GLU A 4 -11.90 -6.36 -10.73
CA GLU A 4 -11.83 -6.94 -9.39
C GLU A 4 -11.94 -5.90 -8.29
N TYR A 5 -11.56 -4.64 -8.56
CA TYR A 5 -11.63 -3.57 -7.57
C TYR A 5 -13.04 -3.03 -7.37
N PHE A 6 -13.95 -3.31 -8.28
CA PHE A 6 -15.34 -2.86 -8.22
C PHE A 6 -16.33 -4.01 -7.96
N GLU A 7 -16.01 -5.23 -8.39
CA GLU A 7 -16.88 -6.41 -8.22
C GLU A 7 -16.67 -7.16 -6.91
N SER A 8 -15.43 -7.25 -6.41
CA SER A 8 -15.10 -8.09 -5.23
C SER A 8 -15.43 -7.45 -3.89
N PHE A 9 -15.98 -6.25 -3.87
CA PHE A 9 -16.40 -5.55 -2.66
C PHE A 9 -17.90 -5.56 -2.48
N ASP A 10 -18.58 -6.65 -2.88
CA ASP A 10 -19.98 -6.84 -2.54
C ASP A 10 -20.13 -6.98 -1.02
N SER A 11 -21.07 -6.22 -0.48
CA SER A 11 -21.29 -5.90 0.92
C SER A 11 -21.69 -7.10 1.83
N SER A 12 -21.60 -8.33 1.34
CA SER A 12 -22.08 -9.52 2.06
C SER A 12 -21.01 -10.32 2.81
N ALA A 13 -19.74 -10.07 2.59
CA ALA A 13 -18.64 -10.73 3.31
C ALA A 13 -17.81 -9.72 4.09
N SER A 14 -18.15 -9.49 5.34
CA SER A 14 -17.37 -8.79 6.38
C SER A 14 -16.90 -7.36 6.03
N GLY A 15 -17.83 -6.39 5.99
CA GLY A 15 -17.54 -4.97 6.33
C GLY A 15 -16.61 -4.16 5.44
N GLY A 16 -16.21 -4.62 4.24
CA GLY A 16 -15.09 -4.06 3.49
C GLY A 16 -15.38 -3.57 2.06
N GLY A 17 -16.59 -3.10 1.76
CA GLY A 17 -16.91 -2.54 0.44
C GLY A 17 -16.29 -1.15 0.21
N ILE A 18 -16.21 -0.73 -1.07
CA ILE A 18 -15.88 0.66 -1.40
C ILE A 18 -17.07 1.55 -1.04
N ASP A 19 -16.79 2.67 -0.36
CA ASP A 19 -17.80 3.67 -0.07
C ASP A 19 -18.43 4.22 -1.36
N LYS A 20 -19.77 4.35 -1.38
CA LYS A 20 -20.52 4.85 -2.55
C LYS A 20 -20.06 6.24 -2.99
N SER A 21 -19.61 7.06 -2.06
CA SER A 21 -19.09 8.39 -2.37
C SER A 21 -17.75 8.32 -3.13
N VAL A 22 -16.91 7.33 -2.82
CA VAL A 22 -15.66 7.07 -3.55
C VAL A 22 -15.97 6.57 -4.97
N ILE A 23 -16.89 5.61 -5.11
CA ILE A 23 -17.31 5.10 -6.42
C ILE A 23 -17.83 6.25 -7.29
N SER A 24 -18.77 7.04 -6.76
CA SER A 24 -19.34 8.19 -7.50
C SER A 24 -18.28 9.24 -7.88
N ALA A 25 -17.28 9.45 -7.01
CA ALA A 25 -16.19 10.36 -7.31
C ALA A 25 -15.31 9.84 -8.47
N ILE A 26 -14.98 8.55 -8.47
CA ILE A 26 -14.20 7.91 -9.53
C ILE A 26 -14.96 7.92 -10.87
N GLU A 27 -16.27 7.64 -10.86
CA GLU A 27 -17.11 7.72 -12.07
C GLU A 27 -17.08 9.11 -12.70
N LYS A 28 -17.14 10.17 -11.89
CA LYS A 28 -16.99 11.55 -12.37
C LYS A 28 -15.64 11.80 -13.03
N VAL A 29 -14.54 11.30 -12.43
CA VAL A 29 -13.20 11.38 -13.03
C VAL A 29 -13.17 10.70 -14.40
N ILE A 30 -13.75 9.50 -14.51
CA ILE A 30 -13.82 8.76 -15.78
C ILE A 30 -14.59 9.55 -16.84
N ILE A 31 -15.76 10.11 -16.48
CA ILE A 31 -16.58 10.93 -17.38
C ILE A 31 -15.77 12.15 -17.85
N SER A 32 -15.11 12.84 -16.92
CA SER A 32 -14.29 14.00 -17.24
C SER A 32 -13.13 13.66 -18.17
N LEU A 33 -12.40 12.58 -17.90
CA LEU A 33 -11.30 12.14 -18.76
C LEU A 33 -11.79 11.69 -20.15
N LYS A 34 -12.94 11.02 -20.22
CA LYS A 34 -13.57 10.67 -21.50
C LYS A 34 -13.91 11.92 -22.33
N SER A 35 -14.41 12.98 -21.70
CA SER A 35 -14.70 14.25 -22.39
C SER A 35 -13.45 14.96 -22.91
N LEU A 36 -12.28 14.65 -22.33
CA LEU A 36 -10.96 15.12 -22.77
C LEU A 36 -10.31 14.22 -23.83
N GLY A 37 -11.03 13.19 -24.33
CA GLY A 37 -10.57 12.32 -25.41
C GLY A 37 -9.82 11.06 -24.98
N PHE A 38 -9.79 10.72 -23.69
CA PHE A 38 -9.18 9.49 -23.23
C PHE A 38 -10.13 8.30 -23.38
N GLU A 39 -9.61 7.19 -23.90
CA GLU A 39 -10.34 5.93 -24.00
C GLU A 39 -10.16 5.10 -22.73
N PHE A 40 -11.22 4.39 -22.32
CA PHE A 40 -11.23 3.55 -21.14
C PHE A 40 -11.50 2.09 -21.50
N LYS A 41 -10.64 1.21 -21.03
CA LYS A 41 -10.77 -0.24 -21.15
C LYS A 41 -10.81 -0.88 -19.77
N GLU A 42 -11.67 -1.88 -19.61
CA GLU A 42 -11.62 -2.76 -18.45
C GLU A 42 -10.47 -3.75 -18.59
N ILE A 43 -9.78 -4.03 -17.48
CA ILE A 43 -8.68 -4.98 -17.38
C ILE A 43 -8.90 -5.93 -16.23
N ASN A 44 -8.17 -7.04 -16.18
CA ASN A 44 -8.23 -8.01 -15.10
C ASN A 44 -6.89 -8.07 -14.35
N LEU A 45 -6.95 -8.10 -13.01
CA LEU A 45 -5.81 -8.27 -12.11
C LEU A 45 -6.13 -9.37 -11.08
N PRO A 46 -6.29 -10.64 -11.48
CA PRO A 46 -6.92 -11.70 -10.69
C PRO A 46 -6.17 -12.06 -9.41
N HIS A 47 -4.85 -11.79 -9.33
CA HIS A 47 -4.05 -12.12 -8.14
C HIS A 47 -4.02 -10.98 -7.10
N THR A 48 -4.55 -9.79 -7.39
CA THR A 48 -4.53 -8.66 -6.46
C THR A 48 -5.34 -8.90 -5.18
N LYS A 49 -6.32 -9.80 -5.20
CA LYS A 49 -7.06 -10.24 -4.02
C LYS A 49 -6.17 -10.86 -2.92
N TYR A 50 -4.98 -11.33 -3.27
CA TYR A 50 -4.01 -11.89 -2.33
C TYR A 50 -2.92 -10.87 -1.93
N ALA A 51 -2.96 -9.66 -2.46
CA ALA A 51 -1.88 -8.68 -2.30
C ALA A 51 -1.68 -8.28 -0.84
N LEU A 52 -2.76 -8.11 -0.08
CA LEU A 52 -2.68 -7.76 1.33
C LEU A 52 -1.88 -8.79 2.14
N SER A 53 -2.23 -10.08 2.05
CA SER A 53 -1.52 -11.16 2.74
C SER A 53 -0.07 -11.29 2.27
N CYS A 54 0.17 -11.18 0.96
CA CYS A 54 1.51 -11.19 0.37
C CYS A 54 2.38 -10.06 0.90
N TYR A 55 1.84 -8.85 0.96
CA TYR A 55 2.53 -7.67 1.47
C TYR A 55 2.96 -7.83 2.92
N TYR A 56 2.05 -8.25 3.81
CA TYR A 56 2.39 -8.37 5.23
C TYR A 56 3.45 -9.41 5.52
N ILE A 57 3.61 -10.42 4.67
CA ILE A 57 4.70 -11.40 4.76
C ILE A 57 6.02 -10.76 4.27
N ILE A 58 6.04 -10.20 3.06
CA ILE A 58 7.26 -9.66 2.45
C ILE A 58 7.73 -8.41 3.19
N MET A 59 6.82 -7.47 3.48
CA MET A 59 7.15 -6.21 4.12
C MET A 59 7.74 -6.44 5.51
N THR A 60 7.17 -7.32 6.33
CA THR A 60 7.70 -7.59 7.66
C THR A 60 9.08 -8.24 7.59
N ALA A 61 9.32 -9.15 6.65
CA ALA A 61 10.63 -9.74 6.40
C ALA A 61 11.68 -8.67 6.03
N GLU A 62 11.35 -7.79 5.09
CA GLU A 62 12.23 -6.69 4.69
C GLU A 62 12.46 -5.68 5.82
N VAL A 63 11.42 -5.31 6.57
CA VAL A 63 11.53 -4.39 7.72
C VAL A 63 12.45 -4.96 8.78
N SER A 64 12.33 -6.23 9.14
CA SER A 64 13.19 -6.85 10.16
C SER A 64 14.67 -6.81 9.75
N ALA A 65 14.97 -7.10 8.49
CA ALA A 65 16.33 -7.05 7.96
C ALA A 65 16.86 -5.61 7.85
N ASN A 66 16.05 -4.69 7.33
CA ASN A 66 16.47 -3.30 7.14
C ASN A 66 16.65 -2.53 8.46
N LEU A 67 15.77 -2.74 9.43
CA LEU A 67 15.87 -2.09 10.73
C LEU A 67 16.94 -2.72 11.64
N ALA A 68 17.50 -3.87 11.29
CA ALA A 68 18.62 -4.48 12.01
C ALA A 68 19.88 -3.59 12.03
N ARG A 69 20.05 -2.72 11.02
CA ARG A 69 21.18 -1.77 10.95
C ARG A 69 21.16 -0.66 12.00
N PHE A 70 20.01 -0.38 12.59
CA PHE A 70 19.88 0.66 13.62
C PHE A 70 20.26 0.06 14.98
N ASP A 71 21.52 0.18 15.33
CA ASP A 71 22.13 -0.35 16.54
C ASP A 71 21.79 0.45 17.82
N GLY A 72 21.28 1.68 17.64
CA GLY A 72 21.01 2.61 18.74
C GLY A 72 22.23 3.41 19.20
N ILE A 73 23.36 3.34 18.49
CA ILE A 73 24.57 4.12 18.79
C ILE A 73 24.61 5.36 17.91
N ARG A 74 24.70 5.17 16.60
CA ARG A 74 24.94 6.27 15.64
C ARG A 74 23.72 7.18 15.44
N TYR A 75 22.55 6.60 15.37
CA TYR A 75 21.31 7.30 15.03
C TYR A 75 20.35 7.48 16.21
N SER A 76 20.78 7.10 17.40
CA SER A 76 19.97 7.27 18.62
C SER A 76 19.95 8.72 19.05
N ARG A 77 18.75 9.24 19.35
CA ARG A 77 18.56 10.53 20.06
C ARG A 77 18.48 10.36 21.58
N ILE A 78 18.52 9.14 22.06
CA ILE A 78 18.33 8.84 23.49
C ILE A 78 19.70 8.89 24.16
N GLN A 79 20.13 10.08 24.55
CA GLN A 79 21.31 10.32 25.38
C GLN A 79 20.90 10.41 26.86
N ASP A 80 20.14 9.45 27.36
CA ASP A 80 19.66 9.50 28.73
C ASP A 80 20.64 8.74 29.65
N SER A 81 21.36 9.50 30.50
CA SER A 81 22.24 8.95 31.53
C SER A 81 21.49 8.04 32.52
N LYS A 82 20.16 8.15 32.60
CA LYS A 82 19.31 7.32 33.47
C LYS A 82 19.05 5.91 32.91
N LEU A 83 19.55 5.58 31.69
CA LEU A 83 19.36 4.25 31.09
C LEU A 83 20.06 3.12 31.85
N GLY A 84 20.96 3.44 32.77
CA GLY A 84 21.71 2.44 33.50
C GLY A 84 22.46 1.48 32.57
N ILE A 85 23.12 2.03 31.54
CA ILE A 85 23.92 1.28 30.57
C ILE A 85 25.21 0.85 31.27
N GLN A 86 25.46 -0.44 31.33
CA GLN A 86 26.66 -1.01 31.95
C GLN A 86 27.61 -1.63 30.90
N ASN A 87 27.09 -2.02 29.73
CA ASN A 87 27.87 -2.70 28.72
C ASN A 87 27.26 -2.48 27.32
N LEU A 88 27.95 -2.91 26.26
CA LEU A 88 27.51 -2.76 24.88
C LEU A 88 26.16 -3.44 24.57
N LYS A 89 25.91 -4.59 25.21
CA LYS A 89 24.64 -5.31 25.08
C LYS A 89 23.46 -4.47 25.61
N ASP A 90 23.66 -3.79 26.73
CA ASP A 90 22.67 -2.88 27.30
C ASP A 90 22.36 -1.72 26.35
N VAL A 91 23.38 -1.18 25.66
CA VAL A 91 23.18 -0.14 24.64
C VAL A 91 22.19 -0.64 23.58
N TYR A 92 22.47 -1.78 22.95
CA TYR A 92 21.61 -2.33 21.92
C TYR A 92 20.18 -2.57 22.41
N PHE A 93 20.02 -3.26 23.54
CA PHE A 93 18.71 -3.61 24.04
C PHE A 93 17.90 -2.39 24.49
N LYS A 94 18.47 -1.53 25.31
CA LYS A 94 17.76 -0.38 25.90
C LYS A 94 17.45 0.69 24.86
N GLN A 95 18.41 0.99 23.98
CA GLN A 95 18.23 1.98 22.93
C GLN A 95 17.19 1.54 21.90
N ARG A 96 17.28 0.30 21.42
CA ARG A 96 16.31 -0.22 20.45
C ARG A 96 14.91 -0.38 21.05
N SER A 97 14.82 -0.84 22.29
CA SER A 97 13.55 -0.97 23.00
C SER A 97 12.82 0.36 23.16
N ARG A 98 13.54 1.45 23.41
CA ARG A 98 12.95 2.79 23.54
C ARG A 98 12.82 3.53 22.23
N GLY A 99 13.76 3.32 21.30
CA GLY A 99 13.82 4.02 20.01
C GLY A 99 12.78 3.57 18.99
N PHE A 100 12.41 2.29 19.01
CA PHE A 100 11.37 1.77 18.14
C PHE A 100 9.99 1.84 18.80
N GLY A 101 9.01 2.42 18.08
CA GLY A 101 7.61 2.37 18.48
C GLY A 101 7.02 0.94 18.40
N GLU A 102 5.85 0.75 18.98
CA GLU A 102 5.22 -0.59 19.12
C GLU A 102 4.96 -1.28 17.77
N GLU A 103 4.54 -0.53 16.76
CA GLU A 103 4.29 -1.10 15.42
C GLU A 103 5.60 -1.55 14.75
N ALA A 104 6.68 -0.78 14.86
CA ALA A 104 7.99 -1.17 14.34
C ALA A 104 8.51 -2.46 15.02
N LYS A 105 8.35 -2.56 16.34
CA LYS A 105 8.69 -3.77 17.10
C LYS A 105 7.90 -4.98 16.64
N ARG A 106 6.58 -4.82 16.46
CA ARG A 106 5.69 -5.88 15.97
C ARG A 106 6.16 -6.39 14.60
N ARG A 107 6.45 -5.50 13.66
CA ARG A 107 6.93 -5.85 12.32
C ARG A 107 8.29 -6.55 12.35
N ILE A 108 9.22 -6.11 13.21
CA ILE A 108 10.51 -6.76 13.40
C ILE A 108 10.33 -8.20 13.89
N ILE A 109 9.47 -8.41 14.90
CA ILE A 109 9.22 -9.74 15.46
C ILE A 109 8.57 -10.66 14.40
N LEU A 110 7.54 -10.18 13.72
CA LEU A 110 6.87 -10.93 12.66
C LEU A 110 7.83 -11.27 11.51
N GLY A 111 8.68 -10.32 11.11
CA GLY A 111 9.65 -10.55 10.05
C GLY A 111 10.70 -11.58 10.41
N ASN A 112 11.22 -11.54 11.64
CA ASN A 112 12.14 -12.57 12.14
C ASN A 112 11.47 -13.95 12.15
N PHE A 113 10.20 -14.04 12.52
CA PHE A 113 9.43 -15.28 12.48
C PHE A 113 9.30 -15.81 11.04
N VAL A 114 8.89 -14.96 10.11
CA VAL A 114 8.72 -15.33 8.68
C VAL A 114 10.04 -15.81 8.05
N LEU A 115 11.17 -15.23 8.46
CA LEU A 115 12.50 -15.58 7.94
C LEU A 115 13.16 -16.74 8.69
N SER A 116 12.57 -17.24 9.77
CA SER A 116 13.15 -18.31 10.57
C SER A 116 13.07 -19.66 9.86
N SER A 117 13.97 -20.58 10.25
CA SER A 117 14.00 -21.95 9.73
C SER A 117 12.66 -22.66 9.90
N GLY A 118 12.19 -23.32 8.85
CA GLY A 118 10.89 -23.99 8.81
C GLY A 118 9.71 -23.10 8.38
N TYR A 119 9.80 -21.78 8.54
CA TYR A 119 8.75 -20.85 8.11
C TYR A 119 9.09 -20.12 6.80
N TYR A 120 10.36 -20.00 6.49
CA TYR A 120 10.83 -19.31 5.26
C TYR A 120 10.16 -19.88 4.01
N ASP A 121 10.21 -21.20 3.79
CA ASP A 121 9.61 -21.80 2.61
C ASP A 121 8.08 -21.84 2.67
N ALA A 122 7.52 -21.99 3.86
CA ALA A 122 6.09 -22.02 4.06
C ALA A 122 5.42 -20.67 3.77
N TYR A 123 6.08 -19.55 4.08
CA TYR A 123 5.52 -18.20 3.98
C TYR A 123 6.27 -17.33 2.98
N TYR A 124 7.55 -17.03 3.23
CA TYR A 124 8.29 -16.04 2.42
C TYR A 124 8.46 -16.47 0.97
N SER A 125 8.90 -17.71 0.73
CA SER A 125 9.04 -18.24 -0.64
C SER A 125 7.72 -18.25 -1.40
N LYS A 126 6.61 -18.60 -0.74
CA LYS A 126 5.27 -18.56 -1.36
C LYS A 126 4.84 -17.14 -1.67
N ALA A 127 5.06 -16.20 -0.75
CA ALA A 127 4.75 -14.80 -0.97
C ALA A 127 5.54 -14.20 -2.14
N GLN A 128 6.82 -14.55 -2.29
CA GLN A 128 7.63 -14.11 -3.44
C GLN A 128 7.10 -14.67 -4.78
N LYS A 129 6.65 -15.92 -4.80
CA LYS A 129 6.00 -16.51 -5.99
C LYS A 129 4.71 -15.77 -6.32
N LEU A 130 3.89 -15.48 -5.32
CA LEU A 130 2.65 -14.73 -5.48
C LEU A 130 2.90 -13.28 -5.93
N ARG A 131 3.91 -12.61 -5.37
CA ARG A 131 4.36 -11.27 -5.83
C ARG A 131 4.65 -11.27 -7.33
N ARG A 132 5.30 -12.31 -7.83
CA ARG A 132 5.58 -12.45 -9.27
C ARG A 132 4.30 -12.57 -10.09
N LEU A 133 3.28 -13.32 -9.62
CA LEU A 133 2.00 -13.43 -10.30
C LEU A 133 1.26 -12.09 -10.32
N ILE A 134 1.25 -11.36 -9.20
CA ILE A 134 0.68 -10.01 -9.14
C ILE A 134 1.36 -9.09 -10.16
N LYS A 135 2.72 -9.12 -10.23
CA LYS A 135 3.43 -8.34 -11.24
C LYS A 135 3.06 -8.73 -12.66
N GLN A 136 2.90 -10.03 -12.95
CA GLN A 136 2.49 -10.51 -14.26
C GLN A 136 1.10 -10.00 -14.66
N ASP A 137 0.15 -9.90 -13.74
CA ASP A 137 -1.17 -9.31 -14.01
C ASP A 137 -1.04 -7.89 -14.58
N PHE A 138 -0.20 -7.06 -13.93
CA PHE A 138 0.06 -5.71 -14.43
C PHE A 138 0.81 -5.70 -15.77
N ASP A 139 1.81 -6.57 -15.94
CA ASP A 139 2.58 -6.67 -17.18
C ASP A 139 1.66 -7.04 -18.37
N GLU A 140 0.69 -7.95 -18.16
CA GLU A 140 -0.32 -8.30 -19.17
C GLU A 140 -1.29 -7.14 -19.43
N ALA A 141 -1.80 -6.50 -18.38
CA ALA A 141 -2.68 -5.35 -18.50
C ALA A 141 -2.03 -4.19 -19.31
N PHE A 142 -0.74 -3.95 -19.08
CA PHE A 142 0.02 -2.91 -19.80
C PHE A 142 0.33 -3.22 -21.27
N LYS A 143 0.01 -4.40 -21.77
CA LYS A 143 0.00 -4.67 -23.22
C LYS A 143 -1.22 -4.07 -23.92
N GLU A 144 -2.28 -3.80 -23.13
CA GLU A 144 -3.57 -3.34 -23.64
C GLU A 144 -3.87 -1.88 -23.33
N VAL A 145 -3.23 -1.32 -22.28
CA VAL A 145 -3.44 0.05 -21.82
C VAL A 145 -2.11 0.74 -21.50
N ASP A 146 -2.11 2.07 -21.54
CA ASP A 146 -0.92 2.87 -21.24
C ASP A 146 -0.82 3.23 -19.77
N ILE A 147 -1.95 3.52 -19.13
CA ILE A 147 -2.06 3.93 -17.73
C ILE A 147 -3.24 3.18 -17.10
N ILE A 148 -3.09 2.76 -15.86
CA ILE A 148 -4.17 2.13 -15.08
C ILE A 148 -4.68 3.13 -14.06
N LEU A 149 -6.00 3.31 -13.98
CA LEU A 149 -6.68 4.17 -13.01
C LEU A 149 -7.39 3.30 -11.97
N THR A 150 -7.19 3.62 -10.68
CA THR A 150 -7.87 2.96 -9.56
C THR A 150 -8.19 3.97 -8.46
N PRO A 151 -9.09 3.66 -7.50
CA PRO A 151 -9.17 4.41 -6.25
C PRO A 151 -7.85 4.35 -5.48
N VAL A 152 -7.60 5.31 -4.58
CA VAL A 152 -6.47 5.27 -3.63
C VAL A 152 -6.87 4.53 -2.35
N SER A 153 -8.06 4.81 -1.84
CA SER A 153 -8.59 4.22 -0.61
C SER A 153 -10.06 3.81 -0.81
N PRO A 154 -10.53 2.77 -0.14
CA PRO A 154 -11.93 2.35 -0.22
C PRO A 154 -12.90 3.33 0.45
N THR A 155 -12.43 4.20 1.34
CA THR A 155 -13.24 5.15 2.08
C THR A 155 -12.61 6.54 2.06
N PRO A 156 -13.41 7.61 2.26
CA PRO A 156 -12.86 8.92 2.63
C PRO A 156 -12.09 8.85 3.95
N ALA A 157 -11.47 9.97 4.37
CA ALA A 157 -10.78 10.06 5.64
C ALA A 157 -11.72 9.68 6.81
N PHE A 158 -11.22 8.86 7.73
CA PHE A 158 -11.91 8.47 8.96
C PHE A 158 -11.42 9.32 10.14
N LYS A 159 -12.17 9.33 11.26
CA LYS A 159 -11.80 10.10 12.46
C LYS A 159 -10.56 9.52 13.15
N ILE A 160 -9.80 10.39 13.81
CA ILE A 160 -8.66 9.95 14.62
C ILE A 160 -9.16 8.97 15.68
N GLY A 161 -8.55 7.80 15.76
CA GLY A 161 -8.90 6.75 16.71
C GLY A 161 -10.02 5.80 16.29
N GLU A 162 -10.74 6.07 15.21
CA GLU A 162 -11.90 5.27 14.80
C GLU A 162 -11.57 3.80 14.48
N LYS A 163 -10.41 3.54 13.91
CA LYS A 163 -9.99 2.19 13.50
C LYS A 163 -8.99 1.51 14.45
N ILE A 164 -8.72 2.08 15.62
CA ILE A 164 -7.71 1.53 16.55
C ILE A 164 -8.09 0.10 16.99
N ASN A 165 -9.37 -0.16 17.21
CA ASN A 165 -9.87 -1.44 17.69
C ASN A 165 -10.25 -2.42 16.57
N ASP A 166 -10.06 -2.01 15.30
CA ASP A 166 -10.34 -2.84 14.13
C ASP A 166 -9.13 -2.87 13.18
N PRO A 167 -8.13 -3.72 13.48
CA PRO A 167 -6.92 -3.84 12.66
C PRO A 167 -7.20 -4.23 11.21
N LEU A 168 -8.23 -5.04 10.97
CA LEU A 168 -8.58 -5.49 9.62
C LEU A 168 -9.07 -4.30 8.77
N SER A 169 -9.97 -3.48 9.30
CA SER A 169 -10.42 -2.27 8.62
C SER A 169 -9.29 -1.26 8.37
N MET A 170 -8.30 -1.18 9.28
CA MET A 170 -7.11 -0.37 9.07
C MET A 170 -6.28 -0.92 7.90
N TYR A 171 -6.04 -2.22 7.84
CA TYR A 171 -5.26 -2.86 6.78
C TYR A 171 -5.94 -2.78 5.40
N LEU A 172 -7.26 -2.89 5.36
CA LEU A 172 -8.04 -2.73 4.13
C LEU A 172 -7.98 -1.31 3.55
N SER A 173 -7.59 -0.31 4.33
CA SER A 173 -7.43 1.06 3.83
C SER A 173 -6.38 1.18 2.73
N ASP A 174 -5.40 0.27 2.68
CA ASP A 174 -4.29 0.29 1.73
C ASP A 174 -4.45 -0.70 0.56
N ILE A 175 -5.63 -1.34 0.45
CA ILE A 175 -5.84 -2.48 -0.46
C ILE A 175 -5.56 -2.16 -1.94
N PHE A 176 -5.75 -0.91 -2.38
CA PHE A 176 -5.52 -0.49 -3.77
C PHE A 176 -4.09 -0.04 -4.04
N THR A 177 -3.33 0.35 -3.02
CA THR A 177 -1.95 0.83 -3.17
C THR A 177 -0.92 -0.27 -2.99
N ILE A 178 -1.23 -1.26 -2.17
CA ILE A 178 -0.36 -2.43 -1.91
C ILE A 178 0.02 -3.21 -3.18
N PRO A 179 -0.90 -3.55 -4.11
CA PRO A 179 -0.55 -4.29 -5.31
C PRO A 179 0.48 -3.59 -6.18
N VAL A 180 0.41 -2.27 -6.26
CA VAL A 180 1.32 -1.41 -7.03
C VAL A 180 2.74 -1.48 -6.46
N ASN A 181 2.86 -1.41 -5.13
CA ASN A 181 4.14 -1.56 -4.42
C ASN A 181 4.74 -2.95 -4.63
N LEU A 182 3.93 -4.02 -4.56
CA LEU A 182 4.38 -5.38 -4.81
C LEU A 182 4.86 -5.60 -6.24
N ALA A 183 4.19 -4.97 -7.20
CA ALA A 183 4.56 -5.02 -8.61
C ALA A 183 5.78 -4.14 -8.96
N GLY A 184 6.16 -3.19 -8.08
CA GLY A 184 7.27 -2.27 -8.30
C GLY A 184 7.01 -1.28 -9.42
N LEU A 185 5.81 -0.70 -9.45
CA LEU A 185 5.34 0.22 -10.50
C LEU A 185 5.30 1.66 -9.99
N PRO A 186 5.57 2.66 -10.85
CA PRO A 186 5.35 4.05 -10.52
C PRO A 186 3.85 4.34 -10.43
N ALA A 187 3.46 5.14 -9.43
CA ALA A 187 2.09 5.60 -9.28
C ALA A 187 2.04 6.98 -8.65
N ILE A 188 0.96 7.72 -8.94
CA ILE A 188 0.67 9.03 -8.36
C ILE A 188 -0.77 9.07 -7.87
N SER A 189 -0.98 9.65 -6.70
CA SER A 189 -2.31 9.96 -6.16
C SER A 189 -2.69 11.39 -6.54
N ILE A 190 -3.90 11.55 -7.08
CA ILE A 190 -4.43 12.82 -7.55
C ILE A 190 -5.71 13.10 -6.77
N PRO A 191 -5.87 14.31 -6.20
CA PRO A 191 -7.09 14.68 -5.50
C PRO A 191 -8.25 14.85 -6.46
N ILE A 192 -9.44 14.37 -6.05
CA ILE A 192 -10.72 14.69 -6.68
C ILE A 192 -11.36 15.83 -5.88
N LYS A 193 -12.18 16.66 -6.54
CA LYS A 193 -12.98 17.66 -5.82
C LYS A 193 -13.72 17.04 -4.64
N LYS A 194 -13.80 17.76 -3.53
CA LYS A 194 -14.33 17.28 -2.24
C LYS A 194 -15.66 16.55 -2.39
N THR A 195 -15.73 15.36 -1.82
CA THR A 195 -16.94 14.56 -1.71
C THR A 195 -17.41 14.63 -0.25
N ASN A 196 -18.63 15.11 -0.01
CA ASN A 196 -19.17 15.33 1.36
C ASN A 196 -18.24 16.16 2.27
N GLY A 197 -17.49 17.12 1.69
CA GLY A 197 -16.55 17.96 2.43
C GLY A 197 -15.18 17.33 2.72
N LEU A 198 -15.00 16.02 2.51
CA LEU A 198 -13.73 15.32 2.69
C LEU A 198 -13.03 15.07 1.34
N PRO A 199 -11.68 15.11 1.29
CA PRO A 199 -10.93 14.80 0.09
C PRO A 199 -11.01 13.30 -0.23
N VAL A 200 -11.15 12.98 -1.51
CA VAL A 200 -11.03 11.65 -2.09
C VAL A 200 -9.98 11.72 -3.20
N GLY A 201 -9.22 10.66 -3.40
CA GLY A 201 -8.22 10.58 -4.45
C GLY A 201 -8.42 9.38 -5.38
N PHE A 202 -7.86 9.50 -6.57
CA PHE A 202 -7.61 8.38 -7.46
C PHE A 202 -6.13 8.25 -7.72
N GLN A 203 -5.66 7.07 -8.08
CA GLN A 203 -4.28 6.87 -8.48
C GLN A 203 -4.18 6.53 -9.97
N LEU A 204 -3.11 7.03 -10.58
CA LEU A 204 -2.65 6.61 -11.88
C LEU A 204 -1.41 5.75 -11.71
N ILE A 205 -1.40 4.58 -12.32
CA ILE A 205 -0.32 3.62 -12.28
C ILE A 205 0.28 3.54 -13.67
N GLY A 206 1.59 3.71 -13.78
CA GLY A 206 2.34 3.70 -15.05
C GLY A 206 3.17 2.44 -15.25
N LYS A 207 3.61 2.24 -16.49
CA LYS A 207 4.64 1.24 -16.83
C LYS A 207 5.95 1.56 -16.11
N PRO A 208 6.82 0.59 -15.85
CA PRO A 208 8.14 0.85 -15.26
C PRO A 208 8.90 1.94 -16.04
N PHE A 209 9.50 2.90 -15.35
CA PHE A 209 10.28 4.03 -15.91
C PHE A 209 9.48 4.97 -16.81
N ARG A 210 8.14 4.98 -16.67
CA ARG A 210 7.23 5.89 -17.40
C ARG A 210 6.54 6.89 -16.46
N GLU A 211 7.26 7.39 -15.48
CA GLU A 211 6.77 8.40 -14.52
C GLU A 211 6.25 9.65 -15.23
N ALA A 212 6.90 10.04 -16.33
CA ALA A 212 6.50 11.20 -17.12
C ALA A 212 5.06 11.11 -17.67
N ASP A 213 4.59 9.89 -18.00
CA ASP A 213 3.25 9.68 -18.55
C ASP A 213 2.18 9.95 -17.48
N ILE A 214 2.37 9.40 -16.28
CA ILE A 214 1.42 9.59 -15.18
C ILE A 214 1.46 11.02 -14.63
N LEU A 215 2.63 11.66 -14.56
CA LEU A 215 2.77 13.06 -14.17
C LEU A 215 2.14 14.00 -15.21
N GLY A 216 2.35 13.72 -16.50
CA GLY A 216 1.76 14.48 -17.58
C GLY A 216 0.23 14.41 -17.57
N LEU A 217 -0.33 13.20 -17.41
CA LEU A 217 -1.78 13.02 -17.31
C LEU A 217 -2.35 13.69 -16.05
N ALA A 218 -1.66 13.57 -14.92
CA ALA A 218 -2.05 14.22 -13.66
C ALA A 218 -2.13 15.74 -13.81
N GLN A 219 -1.09 16.35 -14.37
CA GLN A 219 -1.04 17.79 -14.64
C GLN A 219 -2.12 18.24 -15.63
N TYR A 220 -2.36 17.44 -16.67
CA TYR A 220 -3.39 17.71 -17.65
C TYR A 220 -4.79 17.67 -17.02
N TYR A 221 -5.06 16.67 -16.17
CA TYR A 221 -6.30 16.58 -15.41
C TYR A 221 -6.51 17.80 -14.51
N GLU A 222 -5.53 18.18 -13.70
CA GLU A 222 -5.65 19.30 -12.76
C GLU A 222 -5.90 20.65 -13.45
N LYS A 223 -5.34 20.84 -14.66
CA LYS A 223 -5.51 22.08 -15.44
C LYS A 223 -6.87 22.20 -16.15
N ASN A 224 -7.54 21.09 -16.43
CA ASN A 224 -8.74 21.08 -17.28
C ASN A 224 -10.03 20.72 -16.50
N ILE A 225 -9.90 20.34 -15.23
CA ILE A 225 -11.01 19.93 -14.35
C ILE A 225 -10.94 20.65 -13.01
#